data_463932c9f19ac09377a50c241123fd33
#
_entry.id   463932c9f19ac09377a50c241123fd33
#
_cell.length_a   1.000
_cell.length_b   1.000
_cell.length_c   1.000
_cell.angle_alpha   90.00
_cell.angle_beta   90.00
_cell.angle_gamma   90.00
#
_symmetry.space_group_name_H-M   'P 1'
#
loop_
_entity.id
_entity.type
_entity.pdbx_description
1 polymer ?
#
loop_
_entity_poly.entity_id
_entity_poly.type
_entity_poly.pdbx_seq_one_letter_code
_entity_poly.pdbx_strand_id
1 'polypeptide(L)'
;MFGGLFQKIMPLVKEINWNGYRMRSKIEAKWALFFETISVQYFYEPDTIALKRGDKIVNYLPDYFLPNFECYIEIKLDKCPTVDECSKCHMLAVQTGKDVFLFYEELGKKHTNGYMYKGTTGAFLPQMRFVQCPRCSAFGITHMGLVAAMKCGCCKNDGDITNSESYALKEAVKQVRSERFGA
;
A
#
# COMPACT_ATOMS: atom_id res chain seq x y z
N MET A 1 -28.69 -34.21 -22.06
CA MET A 1 -27.45 -33.49 -21.79
C MET A 1 -27.82 -32.22 -21.04
N PHE A 2 -27.65 -32.20 -19.71
CA PHE A 2 -27.95 -31.04 -18.90
C PHE A 2 -26.62 -30.32 -18.58
N GLY A 3 -26.41 -29.21 -19.27
CA GLY A 3 -25.29 -28.32 -18.98
C GLY A 3 -25.61 -27.46 -17.76
N GLY A 4 -25.13 -27.92 -16.60
CA GLY A 4 -25.24 -27.10 -15.38
C GLY A 4 -24.31 -25.88 -15.47
N LEU A 5 -24.89 -24.68 -15.58
CA LEU A 5 -24.17 -23.41 -15.37
C LEU A 5 -23.75 -23.36 -13.89
N PHE A 6 -22.50 -23.66 -13.61
CA PHE A 6 -21.89 -23.30 -12.33
C PHE A 6 -21.74 -21.78 -12.28
N GLN A 7 -22.75 -21.10 -11.75
CA GLN A 7 -22.66 -19.71 -11.36
C GLN A 7 -21.65 -19.63 -10.21
N LYS A 8 -20.46 -19.14 -10.49
CA LYS A 8 -19.41 -18.89 -9.50
C LYS A 8 -19.94 -17.81 -8.54
N ILE A 9 -20.46 -18.25 -7.39
CA ILE A 9 -20.89 -17.35 -6.32
C ILE A 9 -19.63 -16.61 -5.90
N MET A 10 -19.48 -15.35 -6.31
CA MET A 10 -18.45 -14.47 -5.75
C MET A 10 -18.75 -14.30 -4.27
N PRO A 11 -17.78 -14.54 -3.38
CA PRO A 11 -17.99 -14.29 -1.96
C PRO A 11 -18.37 -12.81 -1.77
N LEU A 12 -19.45 -12.57 -1.04
CA LEU A 12 -19.90 -11.23 -0.69
C LEU A 12 -18.76 -10.55 0.08
N VAL A 13 -18.13 -9.58 -0.53
CA VAL A 13 -17.09 -8.79 0.13
C VAL A 13 -17.79 -8.01 1.24
N LYS A 14 -17.48 -8.32 2.50
CA LYS A 14 -18.12 -7.69 3.65
C LYS A 14 -17.46 -6.32 3.84
N GLU A 15 -18.19 -5.26 3.53
CA GLU A 15 -17.78 -3.88 3.79
C GLU A 15 -17.62 -3.64 5.29
N ILE A 16 -16.66 -2.78 5.64
CA ILE A 16 -16.31 -2.45 7.02
C ILE A 16 -16.35 -0.94 7.20
N ASN A 17 -17.13 -0.49 8.18
CA ASN A 17 -17.08 0.91 8.60
C ASN A 17 -15.90 1.10 9.55
N TRP A 18 -14.93 1.91 9.15
CA TRP A 18 -13.74 2.22 9.92
C TRP A 18 -13.39 3.71 9.82
N ASN A 19 -13.26 4.38 10.95
CA ASN A 19 -12.85 5.79 11.05
C ASN A 19 -13.58 6.73 10.06
N GLY A 20 -14.90 6.53 9.90
CA GLY A 20 -15.74 7.32 8.99
C GLY A 20 -15.70 6.89 7.53
N TYR A 21 -14.87 5.92 7.18
CA TYR A 21 -14.82 5.33 5.84
C TYR A 21 -15.59 4.02 5.74
N ARG A 22 -16.22 3.80 4.60
CA ARG A 22 -16.85 2.52 4.23
C ARG A 22 -15.86 1.73 3.37
N MET A 23 -15.04 0.90 4.01
CA MET A 23 -13.99 0.15 3.34
C MET A 23 -14.52 -1.09 2.66
N ARG A 24 -14.05 -1.37 1.46
CA ARG A 24 -14.52 -2.49 0.62
C ARG A 24 -14.05 -3.85 1.10
N SER A 25 -12.98 -3.92 1.89
CA SER A 25 -12.42 -5.18 2.35
C SER A 25 -11.80 -5.11 3.75
N LYS A 26 -11.70 -6.28 4.42
CA LYS A 26 -11.00 -6.41 5.71
C LYS A 26 -9.51 -6.06 5.60
N ILE A 27 -8.88 -6.33 4.46
CA ILE A 27 -7.46 -6.04 4.30
C ILE A 27 -7.23 -4.53 4.25
N GLU A 28 -8.09 -3.79 3.57
CA GLU A 28 -8.03 -2.32 3.55
C GLU A 28 -8.21 -1.77 4.97
N ALA A 29 -9.22 -2.21 5.73
CA ALA A 29 -9.39 -1.80 7.12
C ALA A 29 -8.17 -2.12 8.00
N LYS A 30 -7.49 -3.24 7.78
CA LYS A 30 -6.22 -3.58 8.46
C LYS A 30 -5.09 -2.60 8.10
N TRP A 31 -5.01 -2.18 6.86
CA TRP A 31 -4.02 -1.20 6.44
C TRP A 31 -4.31 0.19 7.01
N ALA A 32 -5.59 0.59 7.08
CA ALA A 32 -5.99 1.82 7.75
C ALA A 32 -5.57 1.83 9.23
N LEU A 33 -5.89 0.76 9.96
CA LEU A 33 -5.48 0.60 11.35
C LEU A 33 -3.95 0.64 11.50
N PHE A 34 -3.21 0.03 10.58
CA PHE A 34 -1.75 0.09 10.58
C PHE A 34 -1.25 1.54 10.44
N PHE A 35 -1.75 2.29 9.46
CA PHE A 35 -1.37 3.69 9.29
C PHE A 35 -1.69 4.52 10.52
N GLU A 36 -2.87 4.34 11.13
CA GLU A 36 -3.25 5.03 12.36
C GLU A 36 -2.31 4.68 13.52
N THR A 37 -1.99 3.40 13.70
CA THR A 37 -1.12 2.94 14.79
C THR A 37 0.29 3.52 14.69
N ILE A 38 0.79 3.72 13.48
CA ILE A 38 2.09 4.38 13.24
C ILE A 38 1.96 5.89 12.99
N SER A 39 0.79 6.47 13.25
CA SER A 39 0.52 7.92 13.09
C SER A 39 0.82 8.45 11.69
N VAL A 40 0.56 7.65 10.67
CA VAL A 40 0.63 8.05 9.25
C VAL A 40 -0.74 8.48 8.78
N GLN A 41 -0.84 9.74 8.35
CA GLN A 41 -2.08 10.27 7.76
C GLN A 41 -2.36 9.62 6.41
N TYR A 42 -3.64 9.32 6.15
CA TYR A 42 -4.10 8.74 4.89
C TYR A 42 -5.46 9.31 4.46
N PHE A 43 -5.73 9.26 3.16
CA PHE A 43 -7.06 9.38 2.58
C PHE A 43 -7.40 8.05 1.92
N TYR A 44 -8.50 7.44 2.32
CA TYR A 44 -9.01 6.21 1.71
C TYR A 44 -9.83 6.57 0.46
N GLU A 45 -9.59 5.87 -0.66
CA GLU A 45 -10.24 6.14 -1.96
C GLU A 45 -10.30 7.64 -2.28
N PRO A 46 -9.13 8.34 -2.40
CA PRO A 46 -9.11 9.81 -2.41
C PRO A 46 -9.91 10.38 -3.57
N ASP A 47 -9.50 10.13 -4.80
CA ASP A 47 -10.15 10.60 -6.02
C ASP A 47 -9.94 9.61 -7.16
N THR A 48 -10.93 9.53 -8.04
CA THR A 48 -10.81 8.78 -9.30
C THR A 48 -9.91 9.52 -10.27
N ILE A 49 -8.88 8.86 -10.76
CA ILE A 49 -7.88 9.42 -11.67
C ILE A 49 -8.09 8.85 -13.07
N ALA A 50 -8.23 9.73 -14.07
CA ALA A 50 -8.35 9.35 -15.47
C ALA A 50 -6.97 9.03 -16.05
N LEU A 51 -6.64 7.75 -16.19
CA LEU A 51 -5.38 7.28 -16.75
C LEU A 51 -5.49 7.09 -18.27
N LYS A 52 -4.52 7.63 -19.02
CA LYS A 52 -4.42 7.42 -20.47
C LYS A 52 -3.68 6.12 -20.78
N ARG A 53 -4.31 5.23 -21.54
CA ARG A 53 -3.72 3.97 -22.04
C ARG A 53 -3.84 3.92 -23.57
N GLY A 54 -2.86 4.48 -24.25
CA GLY A 54 -2.98 4.79 -25.68
C GLY A 54 -4.11 5.79 -25.91
N ASP A 55 -5.04 5.47 -26.79
CA ASP A 55 -6.22 6.34 -27.09
C ASP A 55 -7.39 6.14 -26.11
N LYS A 56 -7.25 5.27 -25.12
CA LYS A 56 -8.31 4.97 -24.15
C LYS A 56 -8.03 5.67 -22.82
N ILE A 57 -9.12 6.08 -22.16
CA ILE A 57 -9.11 6.57 -20.79
C ILE A 57 -9.63 5.44 -19.88
N VAL A 58 -8.89 5.15 -18.83
CA VAL A 58 -9.25 4.19 -17.78
C VAL A 58 -9.39 4.95 -16.47
N ASN A 59 -10.58 4.98 -15.90
CA ASN A 59 -10.81 5.53 -14.58
C ASN A 59 -10.23 4.58 -13.53
N TYR A 60 -9.38 5.11 -12.68
CA TYR A 60 -8.68 4.36 -11.63
C TYR A 60 -8.85 5.04 -10.28
N LEU A 61 -9.30 4.27 -9.30
CA LEU A 61 -9.46 4.71 -7.91
C LEU A 61 -8.43 3.96 -7.06
N PRO A 62 -7.34 4.61 -6.62
CA PRO A 62 -6.36 3.99 -5.74
C PRO A 62 -6.95 3.75 -4.35
N ASP A 63 -6.47 2.73 -3.64
CA ASP A 63 -7.00 2.41 -2.31
C ASP A 63 -6.66 3.50 -1.29
N TYR A 64 -5.42 4.05 -1.32
CA TYR A 64 -5.01 5.13 -0.41
C TYR A 64 -4.13 6.17 -1.08
N PHE A 65 -4.18 7.38 -0.52
CA PHE A 65 -3.17 8.42 -0.70
C PHE A 65 -2.58 8.80 0.65
N LEU A 66 -1.25 8.81 0.75
CA LEU A 66 -0.51 9.22 1.95
C LEU A 66 0.07 10.63 1.74
N PRO A 67 -0.56 11.69 2.28
CA PRO A 67 -0.17 13.06 1.98
C PRO A 67 1.25 13.40 2.42
N ASN A 68 1.69 12.89 3.58
CA ASN A 68 3.04 13.15 4.10
C ASN A 68 4.17 12.52 3.27
N PHE A 69 3.84 11.55 2.42
CA PHE A 69 4.76 10.87 1.51
C PHE A 69 4.52 11.23 0.05
N GLU A 70 3.46 11.97 -0.24
CA GLU A 70 3.00 12.30 -1.60
C GLU A 70 2.91 11.07 -2.51
N CYS A 71 2.41 9.95 -1.99
CA CYS A 71 2.36 8.69 -2.71
C CYS A 71 0.99 8.01 -2.63
N TYR A 72 0.72 7.15 -3.60
CA TYR A 72 -0.45 6.28 -3.60
C TYR A 72 -0.09 4.88 -3.10
N ILE A 73 -1.05 4.25 -2.44
CA ILE A 73 -0.97 2.85 -2.01
C ILE A 73 -2.10 2.07 -2.68
N GLU A 74 -1.76 0.94 -3.24
CA GLU A 74 -2.68 -0.07 -3.75
C GLU A 74 -2.46 -1.37 -3.00
N ILE A 75 -3.54 -2.04 -2.61
CA ILE A 75 -3.48 -3.25 -1.78
C ILE A 75 -4.19 -4.40 -2.48
N LYS A 76 -3.49 -5.51 -2.60
CA LYS A 76 -4.03 -6.76 -3.12
C LYS A 76 -3.86 -7.86 -2.09
N LEU A 77 -4.85 -8.74 -1.99
CA LEU A 77 -4.81 -9.84 -1.04
C LEU A 77 -4.20 -11.08 -1.68
N ASP A 78 -3.15 -11.60 -1.04
CA ASP A 78 -2.59 -12.96 -1.22
C ASP A 78 -2.38 -13.46 -2.66
N LYS A 79 -2.22 -12.55 -3.61
CA LYS A 79 -1.95 -12.91 -5.01
C LYS A 79 -0.86 -12.04 -5.59
N CYS A 80 0.05 -12.67 -6.30
CA CYS A 80 0.93 -11.92 -7.19
C CYS A 80 0.06 -11.02 -8.09
N PRO A 81 0.31 -9.71 -8.13
CA PRO A 81 -0.48 -8.80 -8.95
C PRO A 81 -0.46 -9.19 -10.42
N THR A 82 -1.57 -8.99 -11.08
CA THR A 82 -1.68 -9.23 -12.52
C THR A 82 -0.92 -8.15 -13.31
N VAL A 83 -0.60 -8.47 -14.57
CA VAL A 83 0.05 -7.50 -15.48
C VAL A 83 -0.79 -6.22 -15.63
N ASP A 84 -2.14 -6.34 -15.63
CA ASP A 84 -3.02 -5.17 -15.75
C ASP A 84 -2.99 -4.29 -14.49
N GLU A 85 -2.98 -4.89 -13.29
CA GLU A 85 -2.82 -4.16 -12.03
C GLU A 85 -1.46 -3.44 -11.96
N CYS A 86 -0.39 -4.13 -12.29
CA CYS A 86 0.95 -3.54 -12.39
C CYS A 86 0.99 -2.39 -13.41
N SER A 87 0.37 -2.57 -14.57
CA SER A 87 0.29 -1.53 -15.62
C SER A 87 -0.47 -0.29 -15.14
N LYS A 88 -1.58 -0.46 -14.40
CA LYS A 88 -2.35 0.66 -13.84
C LYS A 88 -1.54 1.42 -12.80
N CYS A 89 -0.86 0.73 -11.89
CA CYS A 89 0.02 1.37 -10.91
C CYS A 89 1.16 2.15 -11.58
N HIS A 90 1.77 1.57 -12.61
CA HIS A 90 2.81 2.26 -13.38
C HIS A 90 2.27 3.51 -14.10
N MET A 91 1.12 3.40 -14.77
CA MET A 91 0.48 4.56 -15.40
C MET A 91 0.11 5.64 -14.39
N LEU A 92 -0.43 5.26 -13.23
CA LEU A 92 -0.73 6.19 -12.15
C LEU A 92 0.53 6.94 -11.71
N ALA A 93 1.63 6.22 -11.46
CA ALA A 93 2.89 6.83 -11.07
C ALA A 93 3.40 7.83 -12.10
N VAL A 94 3.53 7.41 -13.35
CA VAL A 94 4.09 8.26 -14.43
C VAL A 94 3.21 9.47 -14.73
N GLN A 95 1.89 9.29 -14.76
CA GLN A 95 0.99 10.38 -15.16
C GLN A 95 0.72 11.38 -14.04
N THR A 96 0.86 10.98 -12.77
CA THR A 96 0.73 11.89 -11.63
C THR A 96 2.06 12.46 -11.15
N GLY A 97 3.19 11.86 -11.55
CA GLY A 97 4.52 12.19 -11.03
C GLY A 97 4.74 11.72 -9.59
N LYS A 98 3.78 10.99 -9.00
CA LYS A 98 3.84 10.53 -7.61
C LYS A 98 4.23 9.05 -7.54
N ASP A 99 4.95 8.66 -6.51
CA ASP A 99 5.29 7.26 -6.29
C ASP A 99 4.03 6.44 -5.99
N VAL A 100 3.98 5.19 -6.48
CA VAL A 100 2.89 4.25 -6.22
C VAL A 100 3.46 2.98 -5.62
N PHE A 101 2.92 2.57 -4.47
CA PHE A 101 3.28 1.32 -3.81
C PHE A 101 2.13 0.33 -3.94
N LEU A 102 2.43 -0.84 -4.50
CA LEU A 102 1.49 -1.95 -4.65
C LEU A 102 1.90 -3.07 -3.70
N PHE A 103 1.15 -3.24 -2.61
CA PHE A 103 1.34 -4.31 -1.63
C PHE A 103 0.40 -5.48 -1.91
N TYR A 104 0.90 -6.71 -1.87
CA TYR A 104 0.12 -7.91 -2.20
C TYR A 104 0.27 -9.05 -1.19
N GLU A 105 0.80 -8.77 -0.01
CA GLU A 105 0.85 -9.71 1.12
C GLU A 105 0.24 -9.11 2.38
N GLU A 106 -0.10 -10.03 3.30
CA GLU A 106 -0.59 -9.66 4.62
C GLU A 106 0.46 -8.85 5.39
N LEU A 107 0.03 -7.78 6.05
CA LEU A 107 0.88 -7.00 6.94
C LEU A 107 1.56 -7.90 7.98
N GLY A 108 2.88 -7.75 8.10
CA GLY A 108 3.66 -8.39 9.16
C GLY A 108 4.16 -9.79 8.85
N LYS A 109 4.09 -10.27 7.63
CA LYS A 109 5.04 -11.27 7.14
C LYS A 109 6.45 -10.65 7.17
N LYS A 110 7.49 -11.47 7.30
CA LYS A 110 8.91 -11.05 7.48
C LYS A 110 9.36 -9.97 6.48
N HIS A 111 8.72 -9.92 5.33
CA HIS A 111 8.83 -8.88 4.32
C HIS A 111 7.42 -8.64 3.78
N THR A 112 6.93 -7.41 3.87
CA THR A 112 5.70 -7.05 3.17
C THR A 112 6.05 -6.99 1.69
N ASN A 113 5.67 -8.02 0.92
CA ASN A 113 5.96 -8.04 -0.51
C ASN A 113 5.15 -6.96 -1.20
N GLY A 114 5.86 -6.09 -1.87
CA GLY A 114 5.28 -4.98 -2.60
C GLY A 114 6.20 -4.50 -3.70
N TYR A 115 5.62 -3.76 -4.61
CA TYR A 115 6.31 -3.10 -5.70
C TYR A 115 6.21 -1.59 -5.53
N MET A 116 7.23 -0.88 -5.94
CA MET A 116 7.23 0.57 -6.04
C MET A 116 7.38 0.98 -7.50
N TYR A 117 6.52 1.85 -7.95
CA TYR A 117 6.61 2.52 -9.24
C TYR A 117 6.97 3.99 -9.00
N LYS A 118 8.13 4.40 -9.47
CA LYS A 118 8.63 5.77 -9.33
C LYS A 118 7.91 6.73 -10.26
N GLY A 119 7.25 7.75 -9.72
CA GLY A 119 6.55 8.77 -10.51
C GLY A 119 7.47 9.57 -11.42
N THR A 120 8.67 9.89 -10.95
CA THR A 120 9.63 10.72 -11.70
C THR A 120 10.33 10.00 -12.85
N THR A 121 10.53 8.68 -12.74
CA THR A 121 11.34 7.90 -13.69
C THR A 121 10.61 6.71 -14.32
N GLY A 122 9.43 6.34 -13.78
CA GLY A 122 8.74 5.11 -14.13
C GLY A 122 9.48 3.83 -13.69
N ALA A 123 10.56 3.96 -12.91
CA ALA A 123 11.32 2.80 -12.45
C ALA A 123 10.50 1.89 -11.55
N PHE A 124 10.70 0.58 -11.70
CA PHE A 124 10.09 -0.46 -10.91
C PHE A 124 11.10 -0.99 -9.89
N LEU A 125 10.69 -1.05 -8.61
CA LEU A 125 11.48 -1.56 -7.50
C LEU A 125 10.69 -2.61 -6.71
N PRO A 126 11.18 -3.85 -6.57
CA PRO A 126 10.53 -4.89 -5.78
C PRO A 126 10.89 -4.79 -4.30
N GLN A 127 10.19 -5.54 -3.46
CA GLN A 127 10.50 -5.76 -2.03
C GLN A 127 10.53 -4.46 -1.19
N MET A 128 9.39 -3.82 -1.08
CA MET A 128 9.21 -2.63 -0.25
C MET A 128 8.97 -2.99 1.21
N ARG A 129 9.39 -2.11 2.13
CA ARG A 129 9.11 -2.22 3.57
C ARG A 129 8.98 -0.87 4.25
N PHE A 130 8.26 -0.87 5.36
CA PHE A 130 8.24 0.25 6.28
C PHE A 130 9.49 0.25 7.16
N VAL A 131 10.00 1.44 7.45
CA VAL A 131 11.14 1.69 8.31
C VAL A 131 10.84 2.83 9.26
N GLN A 132 11.56 2.89 10.38
CA GLN A 132 11.47 4.00 11.32
C GLN A 132 12.84 4.64 11.50
N CYS A 133 12.90 5.96 11.45
CA CYS A 133 14.14 6.71 11.70
C CYS A 133 14.54 6.57 13.17
N PRO A 134 15.77 6.11 13.49
CA PRO A 134 16.20 5.96 14.87
C PRO A 134 16.40 7.30 15.59
N ARG A 135 16.55 8.40 14.86
CA ARG A 135 16.80 9.72 15.42
C ARG A 135 15.52 10.49 15.76
N CYS A 136 14.54 10.51 14.87
CA CYS A 136 13.32 11.31 15.05
C CYS A 136 12.04 10.47 15.09
N SER A 137 12.16 9.15 15.03
CA SER A 137 11.05 8.18 15.01
C SER A 137 10.06 8.33 13.85
N ALA A 138 10.34 9.18 12.86
CA ALA A 138 9.52 9.29 11.66
C ALA A 138 9.53 7.98 10.87
N PHE A 139 8.37 7.60 10.33
CA PHE A 139 8.24 6.44 9.46
C PHE A 139 8.56 6.79 8.01
N GLY A 140 8.98 5.78 7.27
CA GLY A 140 9.24 5.85 5.83
C GLY A 140 8.96 4.52 5.16
N ILE A 141 8.98 4.52 3.82
CA ILE A 141 8.88 3.32 3.01
C ILE A 141 10.15 3.24 2.17
N THR A 142 10.79 2.08 2.15
CA THR A 142 12.04 1.87 1.41
C THR A 142 12.06 0.56 0.66
N HIS A 143 12.98 0.46 -0.29
CA HIS A 143 13.31 -0.74 -1.05
C HIS A 143 14.44 -1.52 -0.36
N MET A 144 14.34 -2.86 -0.30
CA MET A 144 15.30 -3.73 0.38
C MET A 144 16.74 -3.61 -0.14
N GLY A 145 16.94 -3.29 -1.41
CA GLY A 145 18.26 -3.13 -2.01
C GLY A 145 18.93 -1.77 -1.77
N LEU A 146 18.21 -0.77 -1.24
CA LEU A 146 18.73 0.59 -1.00
C LEU A 146 18.95 0.88 0.50
N VAL A 147 19.11 -0.16 1.29
CA VAL A 147 19.14 -0.14 2.74
C VAL A 147 20.18 0.81 3.37
N ALA A 148 21.26 1.08 2.67
CA ALA A 148 22.40 1.80 3.23
C ALA A 148 22.39 3.33 3.04
N ALA A 149 21.44 3.90 2.30
CA ALA A 149 21.57 5.29 1.85
C ALA A 149 20.29 6.14 1.97
N MET A 150 19.30 5.76 2.78
CA MET A 150 18.10 6.56 2.89
C MET A 150 18.26 7.70 3.89
N LYS A 151 18.17 8.93 3.38
CA LYS A 151 17.99 10.11 4.22
C LYS A 151 16.58 10.13 4.81
N CYS A 152 16.49 10.43 6.09
CA CYS A 152 15.19 10.68 6.71
C CYS A 152 14.58 11.95 6.11
N GLY A 153 13.38 11.87 5.55
CA GLY A 153 12.66 13.03 5.03
C GLY A 153 12.41 14.12 6.08
N CYS A 154 12.28 13.74 7.35
CA CYS A 154 11.99 14.63 8.47
C CYS A 154 13.24 15.33 9.01
N CYS A 155 14.19 14.58 9.59
CA CYS A 155 15.35 15.15 10.29
C CYS A 155 16.63 15.21 9.44
N LYS A 156 16.55 14.83 8.16
CA LYS A 156 17.68 14.78 7.21
C LYS A 156 18.85 13.94 7.70
N ASN A 157 18.61 13.01 8.63
CA ASN A 157 19.64 12.10 9.10
C ASN A 157 20.16 11.25 7.95
N ASP A 158 21.46 11.29 7.72
CA ASP A 158 22.15 10.52 6.67
C ASP A 158 22.55 9.12 7.15
N GLY A 159 22.25 8.78 8.39
CA GLY A 159 22.51 7.49 8.99
C GLY A 159 21.52 6.41 8.50
N ASP A 160 21.85 5.18 8.84
CA ASP A 160 21.06 3.99 8.50
C ASP A 160 19.65 4.06 9.08
N ILE A 161 18.64 4.35 8.22
CA ILE A 161 17.22 4.38 8.61
C ILE A 161 16.61 2.97 8.51
N THR A 162 17.42 1.95 8.57
CA THR A 162 17.04 0.56 8.24
C THR A 162 16.32 -0.17 9.35
N ASN A 163 15.89 0.50 10.41
CA ASN A 163 15.16 -0.17 11.48
C ASN A 163 13.72 -0.52 11.06
N SER A 164 13.59 -1.48 10.13
CA SER A 164 12.31 -2.11 9.78
C SER A 164 11.76 -3.00 10.91
N GLU A 165 12.57 -3.24 11.94
CA GLU A 165 12.23 -4.03 13.11
C GLU A 165 12.03 -3.19 14.36
N SER A 166 11.74 -1.88 14.21
CA SER A 166 11.46 -1.02 15.35
C SER A 166 10.32 -1.60 16.20
N TYR A 167 10.38 -1.36 17.50
CA TYR A 167 9.34 -1.81 18.43
C TYR A 167 7.95 -1.30 18.00
N ALA A 168 7.87 -0.03 17.58
CA ALA A 168 6.61 0.56 17.12
C ALA A 168 6.02 -0.16 15.90
N LEU A 169 6.83 -0.52 14.91
CA LEU A 169 6.37 -1.31 13.76
C LEU A 169 5.91 -2.71 14.14
N LYS A 170 6.64 -3.37 15.04
CA LYS A 170 6.27 -4.70 15.55
C LYS A 170 4.94 -4.67 16.30
N GLU A 171 4.73 -3.69 17.18
CA GLU A 171 3.48 -3.53 17.91
C GLU A 171 2.31 -3.14 16.99
N ALA A 172 2.53 -2.27 16.01
CA ALA A 172 1.51 -1.93 15.01
C ALA A 172 1.05 -3.17 14.25
N VAL A 173 1.99 -3.99 13.78
CA VAL A 173 1.69 -5.24 13.10
C VAL A 173 0.93 -6.22 14.02
N LYS A 174 1.33 -6.34 15.27
CA LYS A 174 0.68 -7.21 16.25
C LYS A 174 -0.77 -6.76 16.50
N GLN A 175 -1.00 -5.46 16.66
CA GLN A 175 -2.33 -4.89 16.82
C GLN A 175 -3.22 -5.21 15.63
N VAL A 176 -2.75 -4.95 14.40
CA VAL A 176 -3.47 -5.24 13.16
C VAL A 176 -3.83 -6.72 13.02
N ARG A 177 -2.92 -7.63 13.44
CA ARG A 177 -3.16 -9.07 13.39
C ARG A 177 -4.21 -9.54 14.41
N SER A 178 -4.26 -8.91 15.57
CA SER A 178 -5.23 -9.24 16.62
C SER A 178 -6.61 -8.69 16.33
N GLU A 179 -6.74 -7.66 15.48
CA GLU A 179 -8.01 -7.02 15.18
C GLU A 179 -8.92 -7.91 14.32
N ARG A 180 -10.16 -8.07 14.78
CA ARG A 180 -11.19 -8.87 14.10
C ARG A 180 -12.30 -7.98 13.58
N PHE A 181 -12.11 -7.43 12.39
CA PHE A 181 -13.13 -6.64 11.73
C PHE A 181 -14.38 -7.48 11.43
N GLY A 182 -15.52 -7.07 12.00
CA GLY A 182 -16.83 -7.60 11.68
C GLY A 182 -17.01 -9.06 12.08
N ALA A 183 -16.87 -9.35 13.39
CA ALA A 183 -17.45 -10.56 13.98
C ALA A 183 -18.97 -10.48 13.93
#